data_6870e8c512549e18ca14bbe4228cdb30
#
_entry.id   6870e8c512549e18ca14bbe4228cdb30
#
_cell.length_a   1.000
_cell.length_b   1.000
_cell.length_c   1.000
_cell.angle_alpha   90.00
_cell.angle_beta   90.00
_cell.angle_gamma   90.00
#
_symmetry.space_group_name_H-M   'P 1'
#
loop_
_entity.id
_entity.type
_entity.pdbx_description
1 polymer ?
#
loop_
_entity_poly.entity_id
_entity_poly.type
_entity_poly.pdbx_seq_one_letter_code
_entity_poly.pdbx_strand_id
1 'polypeptide(L)'
;IQNIDIIRKEGLMEQKKAKFAIGAIVKHKIHPFRGVIFDVDPTFSNTEEWWNSIPKNYRPKKDQPFYHLLAENDTSYYVAYVSEQ
;
A
#
# COMPACT_ATOMS: atom_id res chain seq x y z
N ILE A 1 -4.98 -2.62 -6.32
CA ILE A 1 -4.02 -2.57 -5.24
C ILE A 1 -3.54 -1.16 -4.92
N GLN A 2 -4.04 -0.22 -5.66
CA GLN A 2 -3.77 1.20 -5.45
C GLN A 2 -5.00 1.85 -4.81
N ASN A 3 -4.95 3.16 -4.62
CA ASN A 3 -6.09 3.93 -4.13
C ASN A 3 -6.51 3.53 -2.72
N ILE A 4 -5.57 3.58 -1.81
CA ILE A 4 -5.87 3.37 -0.39
C ILE A 4 -6.19 4.69 0.29
N ASP A 5 -6.99 4.60 1.34
CA ASP A 5 -7.31 5.71 2.21
C ASP A 5 -6.96 5.37 3.65
N ILE A 6 -6.65 6.39 4.41
CA ILE A 6 -6.42 6.23 5.84
C ILE A 6 -7.75 6.10 6.55
N ILE A 7 -7.88 5.05 7.37
CA ILE A 7 -8.97 4.90 8.33
C ILE A 7 -8.55 5.53 9.66
N ARG A 8 -7.30 5.28 10.07
CA ARG A 8 -6.81 5.71 11.36
C ARG A 8 -5.29 5.84 11.34
N LYS A 9 -4.76 6.87 12.01
CA LYS A 9 -3.34 7.12 12.12
C LYS A 9 -2.90 6.94 13.57
N GLU A 10 -2.52 5.73 13.93
CA GLU A 10 -2.00 5.46 15.26
C GLU A 10 -0.48 5.37 15.23
N GLY A 11 0.16 5.83 16.28
CA GLY A 11 1.61 5.83 16.37
C GLY A 11 2.26 6.63 15.26
N LEU A 12 1.61 7.70 14.84
CA LEU A 12 2.02 8.46 13.69
C LEU A 12 3.38 9.10 13.89
N MET A 13 4.29 8.76 12.99
CA MET A 13 5.55 9.48 12.83
C MET A 13 5.48 10.24 11.52
N GLU A 14 5.85 11.50 11.55
CA GLU A 14 5.84 12.29 10.34
C GLU A 14 6.87 11.77 9.36
N GLN A 15 6.46 11.55 8.12
CA GLN A 15 7.33 11.14 7.04
C GLN A 15 7.26 12.17 5.93
N LYS A 16 8.40 12.75 5.59
CA LYS A 16 8.45 13.89 4.68
C LYS A 16 8.08 13.55 3.25
N LYS A 17 8.31 12.31 2.81
CA LYS A 17 8.11 11.91 1.41
C LYS A 17 6.93 10.98 1.20
N ALA A 18 6.60 10.19 2.19
CA ALA A 18 5.49 9.27 2.12
C ALA A 18 4.26 9.89 2.75
N LYS A 19 3.13 9.75 2.10
CA LYS A 19 1.86 10.29 2.57
C LYS A 19 1.35 9.57 3.80
N PHE A 20 1.62 8.29 3.90
CA PHE A 20 1.17 7.44 4.99
C PHE A 20 2.35 6.95 5.81
N ALA A 21 2.15 6.71 7.09
CA ALA A 21 3.20 6.29 8.01
C ALA A 21 3.06 4.83 8.41
N ILE A 22 4.17 4.22 8.83
CA ILE A 22 4.16 2.90 9.45
C ILE A 22 3.22 2.95 10.67
N GLY A 23 2.38 1.94 10.79
CA GLY A 23 1.37 1.86 11.84
C GLY A 23 0.02 2.43 11.45
N ALA A 24 -0.07 3.17 10.34
CA ALA A 24 -1.34 3.67 9.86
C ALA A 24 -2.22 2.52 9.39
N ILE A 25 -3.51 2.62 9.67
CA ILE A 25 -4.50 1.68 9.16
C ILE A 25 -5.15 2.31 7.93
N VAL A 26 -5.11 1.58 6.84
CA VAL A 26 -5.63 2.05 5.55
C VAL A 26 -6.64 1.07 5.00
N LYS A 27 -7.50 1.56 4.12
CA LYS A 27 -8.42 0.71 3.37
C LYS A 27 -8.31 1.04 1.89
N HIS A 28 -8.62 0.06 1.05
CA HIS A 28 -8.75 0.30 -0.38
C HIS A 28 -10.03 1.09 -0.64
N LYS A 29 -9.99 2.01 -1.60
CA LYS A 29 -11.14 2.85 -1.90
C LYS A 29 -12.30 2.09 -2.53
N ILE A 30 -12.00 1.02 -3.24
CA ILE A 30 -12.97 0.28 -4.04
C ILE A 30 -13.18 -1.13 -3.52
N HIS A 31 -12.09 -1.84 -3.25
CA HIS A 31 -12.14 -3.24 -2.85
C HIS A 31 -12.26 -3.38 -1.33
N PRO A 32 -12.95 -4.43 -0.83
CA PRO A 32 -13.22 -4.57 0.60
C PRO A 32 -12.02 -5.15 1.35
N PHE A 33 -10.89 -4.49 1.33
CA PHE A 33 -9.76 -4.90 2.17
C PHE A 33 -9.18 -3.70 2.89
N ARG A 34 -8.57 -3.99 4.02
CA ARG A 34 -7.88 -3.00 4.84
C ARG A 34 -6.64 -3.63 5.44
N GLY A 35 -5.75 -2.80 5.91
CA GLY A 35 -4.53 -3.31 6.51
C GLY A 35 -3.78 -2.25 7.27
N VAL A 36 -2.75 -2.71 7.97
CA VAL A 36 -1.84 -1.82 8.68
C VAL A 36 -0.52 -1.78 7.93
N ILE A 37 0.02 -0.59 7.77
CA ILE A 37 1.32 -0.39 7.11
C ILE A 37 2.41 -0.84 8.07
N PHE A 38 3.25 -1.78 7.63
CA PHE A 38 4.39 -2.22 8.45
C PHE A 38 5.74 -1.85 7.84
N ASP A 39 5.76 -1.43 6.57
CA ASP A 39 6.99 -0.97 5.93
C ASP A 39 6.64 -0.05 4.77
N VAL A 40 7.56 0.84 4.44
CA VAL A 40 7.39 1.82 3.36
C VAL A 40 8.65 1.83 2.50
N ASP A 41 8.46 1.67 1.20
CA ASP A 41 9.52 1.82 0.22
C ASP A 41 9.39 3.20 -0.43
N PRO A 42 10.44 4.01 -0.47
CA PRO A 42 10.35 5.35 -1.09
C PRO A 42 10.00 5.29 -2.57
N THR A 43 10.42 4.23 -3.24
CA THR A 43 10.09 3.95 -4.63
C THR A 43 9.84 2.46 -4.79
N PHE A 44 9.39 2.05 -5.96
CA PHE A 44 9.11 0.64 -6.23
C PHE A 44 10.33 -0.24 -5.91
N SER A 45 10.12 -1.26 -5.08
CA SER A 45 11.14 -2.20 -4.65
C SER A 45 10.57 -3.61 -4.57
N ASN A 46 10.21 -4.16 -5.71
CA ASN A 46 9.71 -5.52 -5.82
C ASN A 46 10.25 -6.10 -7.13
N THR A 47 9.80 -7.28 -7.52
CA THR A 47 10.34 -7.96 -8.69
C THR A 47 9.71 -7.46 -9.98
N GLU A 48 10.42 -7.66 -11.09
CA GLU A 48 9.86 -7.38 -12.41
C GLU A 48 8.65 -8.27 -12.70
N GLU A 49 8.65 -9.50 -12.21
CA GLU A 49 7.51 -10.40 -12.35
C GLU A 49 6.27 -9.83 -11.68
N TRP A 50 6.43 -9.29 -10.47
CA TRP A 50 5.33 -8.65 -9.77
C TRP A 50 4.78 -7.47 -10.56
N TRP A 51 5.69 -6.62 -11.05
CA TRP A 51 5.33 -5.44 -11.86
C TRP A 51 4.58 -5.85 -13.12
N ASN A 52 5.12 -6.82 -13.83
CA ASN A 52 4.55 -7.28 -15.10
C ASN A 52 3.22 -8.02 -14.92
N SER A 53 2.92 -8.48 -13.72
CA SER A 53 1.63 -9.11 -13.42
C SER A 53 0.48 -8.11 -13.39
N ILE A 54 0.78 -6.82 -13.28
CA ILE A 54 -0.23 -5.78 -13.30
C ILE A 54 -0.53 -5.44 -14.76
N PRO A 55 -1.82 -5.44 -15.17
CA PRO A 55 -2.17 -5.01 -16.52
C PRO A 55 -1.64 -3.61 -16.81
N LYS A 56 -1.13 -3.38 -18.01
CA LYS A 56 -0.46 -2.14 -18.37
C LYS A 56 -1.27 -0.89 -18.02
N ASN A 57 -2.58 -0.95 -18.20
CA ASN A 57 -3.46 0.19 -17.94
C ASN A 57 -3.53 0.58 -16.47
N TYR A 58 -3.17 -0.34 -15.59
CA TYR A 58 -3.30 -0.15 -14.14
C TYR A 58 -1.98 -0.06 -13.41
N ARG A 59 -0.86 -0.07 -14.15
CA ARG A 59 0.45 0.02 -13.52
C ARG A 59 0.67 1.42 -12.94
N PRO A 60 0.95 1.52 -11.64
CA PRO A 60 1.29 2.80 -11.04
C PRO A 60 2.70 3.22 -11.46
N LYS A 61 3.03 4.47 -11.25
CA LYS A 61 4.41 4.92 -11.47
C LYS A 61 5.31 4.28 -10.43
N LYS A 62 6.50 3.85 -10.84
CA LYS A 62 7.51 3.30 -9.93
C LYS A 62 8.12 4.37 -9.03
N ASP A 63 8.13 5.61 -9.46
CA ASP A 63 8.73 6.73 -8.74
C ASP A 63 7.70 7.36 -7.79
N GLN A 64 7.33 6.59 -6.79
CA GLN A 64 6.44 7.02 -5.73
C GLN A 64 6.56 6.04 -4.57
N PRO A 65 6.12 6.42 -3.37
CA PRO A 65 6.12 5.48 -2.25
C PRO A 65 5.22 4.27 -2.48
N PHE A 66 5.70 3.13 -2.02
CA PHE A 66 4.93 1.88 -1.98
C PHE A 66 4.88 1.39 -0.54
N TYR A 67 3.81 0.74 -0.19
CA TYR A 67 3.53 0.33 1.18
C TYR A 67 3.35 -1.17 1.29
N HIS A 68 3.95 -1.75 2.33
CA HIS A 68 3.74 -3.14 2.71
C HIS A 68 2.68 -3.18 3.79
N LEU A 69 1.61 -3.92 3.55
CA LEU A 69 0.47 -4.01 4.44
C LEU A 69 0.30 -5.41 4.99
N LEU A 70 -0.01 -5.49 6.28
CA LEU A 70 -0.66 -6.68 6.83
C LEU A 70 -2.15 -6.45 6.63
N ALA A 71 -2.71 -7.13 5.65
CA ALA A 71 -4.05 -6.85 5.15
C ALA A 71 -5.03 -7.96 5.47
N GLU A 72 -6.29 -7.59 5.51
CA GLU A 72 -7.37 -8.56 5.67
C GLU A 72 -8.56 -8.18 4.78
N ASN A 73 -9.31 -9.18 4.40
CA ASN A 73 -10.65 -9.01 3.83
C ASN A 73 -11.62 -9.88 4.65
N ASP A 74 -12.81 -10.11 4.14
CA ASP A 74 -13.84 -10.85 4.89
C ASP A 74 -13.47 -12.31 5.12
N THR A 75 -12.53 -12.87 4.37
CA THR A 75 -12.26 -14.30 4.38
C THR A 75 -10.82 -14.67 4.72
N SER A 76 -9.87 -13.75 4.64
CA SER A 76 -8.46 -14.11 4.82
C SER A 76 -7.59 -12.94 5.24
N TYR A 77 -6.38 -13.28 5.66
CA TYR A 77 -5.30 -12.35 5.97
C TYR A 77 -4.17 -12.58 4.98
N TYR A 78 -3.49 -11.51 4.57
CA TYR A 78 -2.40 -11.62 3.60
C TYR A 78 -1.50 -10.39 3.66
N VAL A 79 -0.37 -10.47 3.00
CA VAL A 79 0.52 -9.32 2.83
C VAL A 79 0.23 -8.69 1.48
N ALA A 80 0.01 -7.39 1.46
CA ALA A 80 -0.24 -6.64 0.25
C ALA A 80 0.86 -5.62 0.00
N TYR A 81 1.09 -5.31 -1.25
CA TYR A 81 2.04 -4.29 -1.68
C TYR A 81 1.29 -3.30 -2.57
N VAL A 82 1.20 -2.06 -2.12
CA VAL A 82 0.36 -1.05 -2.80
C VAL A 82 1.12 0.24 -3.00
N SER A 83 0.82 0.92 -4.09
CA SER A 83 1.35 2.24 -4.36
C SER A 83 0.56 3.31 -3.62
N GLU A 84 1.18 4.47 -3.43
CA GLU A 84 0.52 5.60 -2.80
C GLU A 84 -0.64 6.13 -3.65
N GLN A 85 -0.53 6.01 -4.95
CA GLN A 85 -1.58 6.44 -5.87
C GLN A 85 -2.13 5.31 -6.70
#